data_d0266f1c517343f5feb6e6399ffbed68
#
_entry.id   d0266f1c517343f5feb6e6399ffbed68
#
_cell.length_a   1.000
_cell.length_b   1.000
_cell.length_c   1.000
_cell.angle_alpha   90.00
_cell.angle_beta   90.00
_cell.angle_gamma   90.00
#
_symmetry.space_group_name_H-M   'P 1'
#
loop_
_entity.id
_entity.type
_entity.pdbx_description
1 polymer ?
#
loop_
_entity_poly.entity_id
_entity_poly.type
_entity_poly.pdbx_seq_one_letter_code
_entity_poly.pdbx_strand_id
1 'polypeptide(L)'
;MGNVSRSIGMMTARGYCRPLLGPAERDGPLRLPRRRDRLDLSTARKQYGSRVTKEDIFYYVYGILHAPDYRTTFAADLKKSLPRLPLVESPDDFWAFSRAGRSLAELHLGYERVEPYAGCRTIYSPLTNRGDEISYLIDDKMRFGKLDSKTADKRIIHYNAGITIENIPLEAYDYVVNGKSAIEWVMERYAVKTDPASRIESNPNDWCREHD
;
A
#
# COMPACT_ATOMS: atom_id res chain seq x y z
N MET A 1 17.04 -25.76 6.13
CA MET A 1 15.67 -25.22 6.24
C MET A 1 15.77 -23.95 7.09
N GLY A 2 16.11 -22.86 6.42
CA GLY A 2 16.50 -21.57 7.06
C GLY A 2 15.39 -20.53 6.87
N ASN A 3 14.88 -20.12 7.94
CA ASN A 3 14.41 -18.80 8.41
C ASN A 3 13.95 -17.75 7.36
N VAL A 4 12.90 -18.06 6.62
CA VAL A 4 12.16 -17.07 5.80
C VAL A 4 11.07 -16.33 6.62
N SER A 5 10.76 -16.85 7.82
CA SER A 5 9.69 -16.31 8.68
C SER A 5 9.97 -14.96 9.36
N ARG A 6 11.17 -14.39 9.24
CA ARG A 6 11.50 -13.11 9.91
C ARG A 6 11.38 -11.86 9.03
N SER A 7 11.11 -12.00 7.74
CA SER A 7 11.10 -10.86 6.80
C SER A 7 9.71 -10.29 6.50
N ILE A 8 8.63 -10.94 6.92
CA ILE A 8 7.24 -10.52 6.62
C ILE A 8 6.59 -9.77 7.80
N GLY A 9 7.26 -9.76 8.96
CA GLY A 9 6.81 -8.96 10.08
C GLY A 9 7.06 -7.47 9.84
N MET A 10 5.99 -6.70 9.66
CA MET A 10 5.99 -5.24 9.61
C MET A 10 6.62 -4.61 8.37
N MET A 11 6.07 -4.87 7.21
CA MET A 11 6.24 -3.98 6.08
C MET A 11 5.31 -2.77 6.19
N THR A 12 5.53 -1.92 7.17
CA THR A 12 5.02 -0.55 7.15
C THR A 12 5.86 0.22 6.14
N ALA A 13 5.27 1.21 5.48
CA ALA A 13 6.02 2.12 4.59
C ALA A 13 7.26 2.72 5.28
N ARG A 14 7.30 2.79 6.61
CA ARG A 14 8.47 3.13 7.42
C ARG A 14 9.61 2.10 7.35
N GLY A 15 9.31 0.81 7.21
CA GLY A 15 10.33 -0.25 7.15
C GLY A 15 11.12 -0.25 5.84
N TYR A 16 10.52 0.17 4.73
CA TYR A 16 11.20 0.23 3.43
C TYR A 16 12.04 1.48 3.21
N CYS A 17 11.69 2.60 3.83
CA CYS A 17 12.41 3.85 3.61
C CYS A 17 13.43 4.19 4.70
N ARG A 18 13.34 3.61 5.89
CA ARG A 18 14.24 3.92 6.99
C ARG A 18 15.69 3.45 6.82
N PRO A 19 15.99 2.29 6.20
CA PRO A 19 17.38 1.92 5.91
C PRO A 19 17.99 2.66 4.72
N LEU A 20 17.15 3.26 3.84
CA LEU A 20 17.62 3.96 2.64
C LEU A 20 18.08 5.40 2.92
N LEU A 21 17.54 5.98 3.97
CA LEU A 21 17.92 7.31 4.48
C LEU A 21 18.39 7.12 5.93
N GLY A 22 19.51 6.43 6.11
CA GLY A 22 20.19 6.35 7.43
C GLY A 22 20.32 7.74 8.04
N PRO A 23 20.48 7.87 9.40
CA PRO A 23 20.62 9.15 10.08
C PRO A 23 21.97 9.81 9.79
N ALA A 24 22.54 9.63 8.63
CA ALA A 24 23.77 10.25 8.20
C ALA A 24 23.45 11.57 7.52
N GLU A 25 23.66 12.67 8.22
CA GLU A 25 24.17 13.94 7.72
C GLU A 25 23.84 14.27 6.26
N ARG A 26 22.54 14.39 5.95
CA ARG A 26 22.15 15.07 4.72
C ARG A 26 21.61 16.45 5.08
N ASP A 27 22.51 17.33 5.44
CA ASP A 27 22.27 18.76 5.48
C ASP A 27 22.07 19.30 4.06
N GLY A 28 20.92 19.02 3.48
CA GLY A 28 20.55 19.61 2.21
C GLY A 28 19.16 19.17 1.74
N PRO A 29 18.31 20.12 1.33
CA PRO A 29 17.01 19.78 0.77
C PRO A 29 17.20 18.96 -0.50
N LEU A 30 16.31 17.96 -0.74
CA LEU A 30 16.19 17.25 -2.00
C LEU A 30 16.14 18.27 -3.14
N ARG A 31 17.23 18.39 -3.91
CA ARG A 31 17.28 19.34 -5.02
C ARG A 31 16.48 18.78 -6.19
N LEU A 32 15.44 19.49 -6.59
CA LEU A 32 14.75 19.19 -7.84
C LEU A 32 15.68 19.43 -9.04
N PRO A 33 15.71 18.53 -10.02
CA PRO A 33 16.51 18.70 -11.23
C PRO A 33 16.10 19.98 -11.96
N ARG A 34 17.08 20.65 -12.53
CA ARG A 34 16.80 21.77 -13.43
C ARG A 34 16.10 21.25 -14.67
N ARG A 35 15.32 22.06 -15.36
CA ARG A 35 14.49 21.71 -16.53
C ARG A 35 15.23 20.94 -17.65
N ARG A 36 16.56 20.87 -17.62
CA ARG A 36 17.43 20.20 -18.61
C ARG A 36 17.83 18.78 -18.20
N ASP A 37 17.66 18.40 -16.93
CA ASP A 37 18.10 17.10 -16.43
C ASP A 37 16.99 16.09 -16.67
N ARG A 38 17.01 15.46 -17.85
CA ARG A 38 16.09 14.37 -18.16
C ARG A 38 16.71 13.05 -17.67
N LEU A 39 15.95 12.31 -16.89
CA LEU A 39 16.29 10.93 -16.54
C LEU A 39 16.01 10.03 -17.77
N ASP A 40 16.92 10.03 -18.71
CA ASP A 40 16.93 9.06 -19.80
C ASP A 40 17.96 7.95 -19.54
N LEU A 41 17.90 6.88 -20.36
CA LEU A 41 18.77 5.72 -20.18
C LEU A 41 20.26 6.08 -20.37
N SER A 42 20.58 7.02 -21.23
CA SER A 42 21.97 7.41 -21.50
C SER A 42 22.56 8.17 -20.32
N THR A 43 21.80 9.09 -19.76
CA THR A 43 22.15 9.86 -18.55
C THR A 43 22.27 8.96 -17.34
N ALA A 44 21.29 8.08 -17.14
CA ALA A 44 21.30 7.12 -16.03
C ALA A 44 22.52 6.18 -16.09
N ARG A 45 22.88 5.67 -17.29
CA ARG A 45 24.07 4.82 -17.48
C ARG A 45 25.38 5.55 -17.20
N LYS A 46 25.46 6.82 -17.57
CA LYS A 46 26.66 7.63 -17.29
C LYS A 46 26.85 7.87 -15.78
N GLN A 47 25.73 8.09 -15.06
CA GLN A 47 25.75 8.45 -13.65
C GLN A 47 25.79 7.22 -12.73
N TYR A 48 25.02 6.16 -13.03
CA TYR A 48 24.80 5.04 -12.12
C TYR A 48 25.42 3.72 -12.60
N GLY A 49 26.06 3.74 -13.78
CA GLY A 49 26.76 2.58 -14.33
C GLY A 49 26.10 2.00 -15.58
N SER A 50 26.94 1.41 -16.46
CA SER A 50 26.54 0.92 -17.78
C SER A 50 25.48 -0.19 -17.76
N ARG A 51 25.35 -0.92 -16.65
CA ARG A 51 24.39 -2.00 -16.46
C ARG A 51 22.94 -1.53 -16.24
N VAL A 52 22.70 -0.23 -16.05
CA VAL A 52 21.36 0.31 -15.84
C VAL A 52 20.46 0.00 -17.03
N THR A 53 19.27 -0.55 -16.75
CA THR A 53 18.21 -0.85 -17.70
C THR A 53 17.07 0.16 -17.62
N LYS A 54 16.15 0.14 -18.58
CA LYS A 54 14.92 0.96 -18.52
C LYS A 54 14.03 0.57 -17.35
N GLU A 55 14.00 -0.71 -17.01
CA GLU A 55 13.24 -1.24 -15.90
C GLU A 55 13.80 -0.74 -14.56
N ASP A 56 15.13 -0.68 -14.40
CA ASP A 56 15.74 -0.16 -13.18
C ASP A 56 15.37 1.32 -12.97
N ILE A 57 15.29 2.10 -14.05
CA ILE A 57 14.82 3.48 -14.01
C ILE A 57 13.34 3.53 -13.61
N PHE A 58 12.50 2.67 -14.20
CA PHE A 58 11.09 2.59 -13.85
C PHE A 58 10.90 2.32 -12.35
N TYR A 59 11.58 1.33 -11.82
CA TYR A 59 11.46 0.99 -10.39
C TYR A 59 12.12 2.03 -9.47
N TYR A 60 13.16 2.73 -9.93
CA TYR A 60 13.69 3.89 -9.22
C TYR A 60 12.62 4.97 -9.06
N VAL A 61 11.95 5.34 -10.15
CA VAL A 61 10.84 6.30 -10.16
C VAL A 61 9.71 5.83 -9.24
N TYR A 62 9.36 4.55 -9.35
CA TYR A 62 8.31 3.96 -8.52
C TYR A 62 8.65 4.06 -7.03
N GLY A 63 9.88 3.75 -6.64
CA GLY A 63 10.37 3.89 -5.26
C GLY A 63 10.34 5.32 -4.75
N ILE A 64 10.82 6.28 -5.55
CA ILE A 64 10.79 7.72 -5.18
C ILE A 64 9.36 8.22 -4.95
N LEU A 65 8.43 7.90 -5.86
CA LEU A 65 7.05 8.36 -5.75
C LEU A 65 6.31 7.80 -4.53
N HIS A 66 6.75 6.66 -4.01
CA HIS A 66 6.19 6.05 -2.80
C HIS A 66 6.97 6.42 -1.53
N ALA A 67 8.12 7.09 -1.65
CA ALA A 67 8.91 7.50 -0.49
C ALA A 67 8.16 8.54 0.35
N PRO A 68 7.95 8.32 1.67
CA PRO A 68 7.23 9.24 2.54
C PRO A 68 7.85 10.64 2.56
N ASP A 69 9.17 10.72 2.60
CA ASP A 69 9.90 12.00 2.63
C ASP A 69 9.66 12.82 1.36
N TYR A 70 9.67 12.16 0.19
CA TYR A 70 9.36 12.80 -1.08
C TYR A 70 7.92 13.32 -1.08
N ARG A 71 6.97 12.48 -0.70
CA ARG A 71 5.54 12.82 -0.66
C ARG A 71 5.25 13.97 0.31
N THR A 72 5.91 13.99 1.46
CA THR A 72 5.75 15.04 2.47
C THR A 72 6.37 16.36 2.00
N THR A 73 7.61 16.29 1.50
CA THR A 73 8.35 17.49 1.05
C THR A 73 7.65 18.19 -0.11
N PHE A 74 7.12 17.43 -1.06
CA PHE A 74 6.49 17.95 -2.29
C PHE A 74 4.97 17.89 -2.30
N ALA A 75 4.32 17.71 -1.14
CA ALA A 75 2.87 17.54 -1.02
C ALA A 75 2.06 18.66 -1.71
N ALA A 76 2.51 19.91 -1.62
CA ALA A 76 1.85 21.05 -2.22
C ALA A 76 2.00 21.06 -3.76
N ASP A 77 3.17 20.70 -4.26
CA ASP A 77 3.47 20.66 -5.69
C ASP A 77 2.75 19.50 -6.39
N LEU A 78 2.71 18.32 -5.74
CA LEU A 78 2.03 17.13 -6.26
C LEU A 78 0.52 17.30 -6.43
N LYS A 79 -0.08 18.29 -5.76
CA LYS A 79 -1.50 18.67 -5.97
C LYS A 79 -1.73 19.53 -7.21
N LYS A 80 -0.70 20.19 -7.72
CA LYS A 80 -0.83 21.21 -8.75
C LYS A 80 -0.12 20.88 -10.06
N SER A 81 0.85 19.99 -10.02
CA SER A 81 1.71 19.68 -11.16
C SER A 81 2.15 18.21 -11.18
N LEU A 82 2.63 17.78 -12.34
CA LEU A 82 3.25 16.46 -12.46
C LEU A 82 4.50 16.35 -11.57
N PRO A 83 4.77 15.17 -11.01
CA PRO A 83 5.95 14.93 -10.19
C PRO A 83 7.25 15.29 -10.92
N ARG A 84 8.12 15.98 -10.22
CA ARG A 84 9.51 16.18 -10.65
C ARG A 84 10.38 15.22 -9.85
N LEU A 85 11.08 14.35 -10.55
CA LEU A 85 11.85 13.30 -9.92
C LEU A 85 13.27 13.80 -9.63
N PRO A 86 13.72 13.77 -8.38
CA PRO A 86 15.10 14.09 -8.07
C PRO A 86 16.03 13.03 -8.67
N LEU A 87 17.19 13.43 -9.17
CA LEU A 87 18.27 12.54 -9.50
C LEU A 87 19.19 12.47 -8.28
N VAL A 88 19.29 11.29 -7.67
CA VAL A 88 20.22 11.08 -6.56
C VAL A 88 21.65 11.12 -7.06
N GLU A 89 22.57 11.61 -6.24
CA GLU A 89 23.98 11.74 -6.64
C GLU A 89 24.71 10.40 -6.59
N SER A 90 24.41 9.58 -5.59
CA SER A 90 25.06 8.30 -5.36
C SER A 90 24.45 7.18 -6.21
N PRO A 91 25.28 6.38 -6.90
CA PRO A 91 24.82 5.15 -7.54
C PRO A 91 24.17 4.15 -6.58
N ASP A 92 24.67 4.07 -5.36
CA ASP A 92 24.12 3.15 -4.34
C ASP A 92 22.70 3.54 -3.93
N ASP A 93 22.41 4.83 -3.81
CA ASP A 93 21.06 5.34 -3.55
C ASP A 93 20.12 5.02 -4.72
N PHE A 94 20.57 5.22 -5.96
CA PHE A 94 19.78 4.84 -7.14
C PHE A 94 19.39 3.36 -7.09
N TRP A 95 20.34 2.48 -6.86
CA TRP A 95 20.09 1.05 -6.79
C TRP A 95 19.24 0.66 -5.58
N ALA A 96 19.38 1.37 -4.47
CA ALA A 96 18.55 1.17 -3.29
C ALA A 96 17.08 1.50 -3.57
N PHE A 97 16.81 2.68 -4.17
CA PHE A 97 15.46 3.06 -4.59
C PHE A 97 14.89 2.13 -5.66
N SER A 98 15.69 1.74 -6.63
CA SER A 98 15.26 0.81 -7.69
C SER A 98 14.86 -0.55 -7.12
N ARG A 99 15.66 -1.12 -6.21
CA ARG A 99 15.32 -2.39 -5.54
C ARG A 99 14.07 -2.27 -4.68
N ALA A 100 13.97 -1.22 -3.88
CA ALA A 100 12.80 -0.99 -3.04
C ALA A 100 11.52 -0.81 -3.87
N GLY A 101 11.61 -0.05 -4.96
CA GLY A 101 10.50 0.14 -5.90
C GLY A 101 10.07 -1.16 -6.58
N ARG A 102 11.01 -2.03 -6.96
CA ARG A 102 10.71 -3.36 -7.52
C ARG A 102 9.97 -4.23 -6.50
N SER A 103 10.50 -4.35 -5.29
CA SER A 103 9.85 -5.14 -4.24
C SER A 103 8.45 -4.62 -3.90
N LEU A 104 8.26 -3.29 -3.86
CA LEU A 104 6.94 -2.70 -3.64
C LEU A 104 5.99 -2.99 -4.79
N ALA A 105 6.45 -2.91 -6.05
CA ALA A 105 5.63 -3.24 -7.21
C ALA A 105 5.23 -4.73 -7.22
N GLU A 106 6.13 -5.63 -6.85
CA GLU A 106 5.84 -7.06 -6.71
C GLU A 106 4.74 -7.31 -5.67
N LEU A 107 4.77 -6.61 -4.54
CA LEU A 107 3.70 -6.68 -3.53
C LEU A 107 2.37 -6.12 -4.07
N HIS A 108 2.40 -5.01 -4.79
CA HIS A 108 1.18 -4.40 -5.35
C HIS A 108 0.54 -5.25 -6.44
N LEU A 109 1.36 -5.95 -7.24
CA LEU A 109 0.86 -6.84 -8.31
C LEU A 109 0.44 -8.22 -7.79
N GLY A 110 1.11 -8.68 -6.73
CA GLY A 110 0.92 -10.03 -6.19
C GLY A 110 0.20 -10.06 -4.84
N TYR A 111 -0.51 -9.00 -4.44
CA TYR A 111 -1.11 -8.88 -3.11
C TYR A 111 -2.02 -10.07 -2.72
N GLU A 112 -2.69 -10.68 -3.68
CA GLU A 112 -3.54 -11.86 -3.45
C GLU A 112 -2.76 -13.15 -3.16
N ARG A 113 -1.46 -13.18 -3.49
CA ARG A 113 -0.58 -14.34 -3.29
C ARG A 113 0.33 -14.19 -2.07
N VAL A 114 0.28 -13.03 -1.42
CA VAL A 114 1.05 -12.78 -0.20
C VAL A 114 0.38 -13.51 0.95
N GLU A 115 1.17 -14.25 1.74
CA GLU A 115 0.68 -14.88 2.96
C GLU A 115 0.02 -13.85 3.87
N PRO A 116 -1.19 -14.14 4.38
CA PRO A 116 -1.87 -13.25 5.32
C PRO A 116 -0.99 -12.95 6.53
N TYR A 117 -1.12 -11.73 7.04
CA TYR A 117 -0.40 -11.35 8.25
C TYR A 117 -0.81 -12.25 9.43
N ALA A 118 0.13 -13.05 9.92
CA ALA A 118 -0.13 -14.05 10.97
C ALA A 118 -0.60 -13.46 12.31
N GLY A 119 -0.43 -12.15 12.53
CA GLY A 119 -0.91 -11.46 13.72
C GLY A 119 -2.43 -11.19 13.70
N CYS A 120 -3.05 -11.12 12.52
CA CYS A 120 -4.50 -11.00 12.40
C CYS A 120 -5.20 -12.32 12.71
N ARG A 121 -6.39 -12.22 13.28
CA ARG A 121 -7.21 -13.36 13.64
C ARG A 121 -8.60 -13.21 13.07
N THR A 122 -9.04 -14.18 12.27
CA THR A 122 -10.42 -14.24 11.76
C THR A 122 -11.26 -15.07 12.72
N ILE A 123 -12.35 -14.51 13.20
CA ILE A 123 -13.31 -15.14 14.08
C ILE A 123 -14.61 -15.38 13.33
N TYR A 124 -15.08 -16.60 13.37
CA TYR A 124 -16.33 -17.03 12.75
C TYR A 124 -17.40 -17.21 13.84
N SER A 125 -18.54 -16.53 13.68
CA SER A 125 -19.65 -16.66 14.61
C SER A 125 -20.42 -17.96 14.34
N PRO A 126 -20.62 -18.82 15.35
CA PRO A 126 -21.39 -20.06 15.17
C PRO A 126 -22.88 -19.82 14.92
N LEU A 127 -23.39 -18.61 15.20
CA LEU A 127 -24.83 -18.31 15.05
C LEU A 127 -25.25 -18.04 13.60
N THR A 128 -24.32 -17.66 12.74
CA THR A 128 -24.59 -17.31 11.34
C THR A 128 -24.14 -18.37 10.35
N ASN A 129 -23.27 -19.28 10.78
CA ASN A 129 -22.81 -20.40 9.99
C ASN A 129 -23.80 -21.56 10.14
N ARG A 130 -24.75 -21.68 9.22
CA ARG A 130 -25.66 -22.82 9.15
C ARG A 130 -24.97 -23.99 8.47
N GLY A 131 -24.39 -24.89 9.25
CA GLY A 131 -23.60 -26.01 8.77
C GLY A 131 -22.12 -25.66 8.58
N ASP A 132 -21.40 -26.44 7.79
CA ASP A 132 -19.96 -26.29 7.54
C ASP A 132 -19.61 -25.17 6.53
N GLU A 133 -20.61 -24.44 6.02
CA GLU A 133 -20.43 -23.43 4.98
C GLU A 133 -20.33 -22.03 5.56
N ILE A 134 -19.14 -21.43 5.42
CA ILE A 134 -18.86 -20.06 5.86
C ILE A 134 -19.31 -19.10 4.76
N SER A 135 -20.26 -18.21 5.06
CA SER A 135 -20.68 -17.18 4.11
C SER A 135 -19.75 -15.98 4.11
N TYR A 136 -19.09 -15.72 2.98
CA TYR A 136 -18.28 -14.52 2.75
C TYR A 136 -19.05 -13.38 2.09
N LEU A 137 -20.36 -13.50 1.93
CA LEU A 137 -21.18 -12.44 1.36
C LEU A 137 -21.23 -11.23 2.29
N ILE A 138 -21.27 -10.05 1.70
CA ILE A 138 -21.47 -8.79 2.42
C ILE A 138 -22.95 -8.46 2.45
N ASP A 139 -23.52 -8.29 3.65
CA ASP A 139 -24.94 -7.94 3.81
C ASP A 139 -25.19 -6.44 3.49
N ASP A 140 -24.29 -5.57 3.95
CA ASP A 140 -24.38 -4.11 3.76
C ASP A 140 -22.98 -3.55 3.50
N LYS A 141 -22.18 -3.40 4.58
CA LYS A 141 -20.81 -2.90 4.53
C LYS A 141 -20.01 -3.36 5.74
N MET A 142 -18.70 -3.42 5.58
CA MET A 142 -17.78 -3.63 6.68
C MET A 142 -17.80 -2.45 7.65
N ARG A 143 -17.54 -2.72 8.93
CA ARG A 143 -17.49 -1.71 9.99
C ARG A 143 -16.31 -1.94 10.90
N PHE A 144 -15.75 -0.86 11.42
CA PHE A 144 -14.77 -0.95 12.51
C PHE A 144 -15.44 -1.39 13.81
N GLY A 145 -14.67 -2.04 14.67
CA GLY A 145 -15.05 -2.24 16.06
C GLY A 145 -15.26 -0.90 16.80
N LYS A 146 -15.67 -0.97 18.06
CA LYS A 146 -15.88 0.22 18.89
C LYS A 146 -15.07 0.13 20.17
N LEU A 147 -14.32 1.19 20.49
CA LEU A 147 -13.70 1.38 21.80
C LEU A 147 -14.72 1.94 22.79
N ASP A 148 -15.56 2.87 22.31
CA ASP A 148 -16.66 3.50 23.04
C ASP A 148 -17.77 3.91 22.06
N SER A 149 -18.79 4.64 22.55
CA SER A 149 -19.93 5.07 21.72
C SER A 149 -19.56 5.99 20.55
N LYS A 150 -18.38 6.63 20.57
CA LYS A 150 -17.95 7.63 19.58
C LYS A 150 -16.67 7.24 18.85
N THR A 151 -15.85 6.37 19.42
CA THR A 151 -14.50 6.06 18.93
C THR A 151 -14.47 4.67 18.29
N ALA A 152 -14.06 4.62 17.02
CA ALA A 152 -13.85 3.36 16.31
C ALA A 152 -12.57 2.66 16.78
N ASP A 153 -12.61 1.35 16.93
CA ASP A 153 -11.43 0.52 17.11
C ASP A 153 -10.97 -0.03 15.75
N LYS A 154 -9.93 0.57 15.21
CA LYS A 154 -9.36 0.15 13.92
C LYS A 154 -8.61 -1.19 13.97
N ARG A 155 -8.42 -1.77 15.16
CA ARG A 155 -7.83 -3.13 15.29
C ARG A 155 -8.83 -4.23 15.02
N ILE A 156 -10.12 -3.88 14.90
CA ILE A 156 -11.21 -4.82 14.67
C ILE A 156 -12.03 -4.37 13.47
N ILE A 157 -12.29 -5.30 12.55
CA ILE A 157 -13.21 -5.11 11.43
C ILE A 157 -14.29 -6.19 11.49
N HIS A 158 -15.53 -5.77 11.58
CA HIS A 158 -16.69 -6.63 11.34
C HIS A 158 -16.89 -6.69 9.84
N TYR A 159 -16.52 -7.82 9.23
CA TYR A 159 -16.64 -8.06 7.79
C TYR A 159 -18.12 -8.21 7.39
N ASN A 160 -18.82 -9.13 8.05
CA ASN A 160 -20.27 -9.30 7.99
C ASN A 160 -20.78 -9.75 9.36
N ALA A 161 -22.05 -10.21 9.46
CA ALA A 161 -22.64 -10.67 10.71
C ALA A 161 -21.93 -11.92 11.28
N GLY A 162 -21.30 -12.73 10.43
CA GLY A 162 -20.66 -13.99 10.80
C GLY A 162 -19.15 -13.96 10.92
N ILE A 163 -18.49 -12.91 10.41
CA ILE A 163 -17.04 -12.85 10.31
C ILE A 163 -16.51 -11.54 10.92
N THR A 164 -15.57 -11.68 11.84
CA THR A 164 -14.83 -10.56 12.43
C THR A 164 -13.33 -10.79 12.28
N ILE A 165 -12.60 -9.76 11.88
CA ILE A 165 -11.14 -9.76 11.81
C ILE A 165 -10.60 -8.94 12.98
N GLU A 166 -9.72 -9.52 13.79
CA GLU A 166 -9.14 -8.92 14.98
C GLU A 166 -7.62 -8.80 14.87
N ASN A 167 -7.02 -8.03 15.77
CA ASN A 167 -5.59 -7.81 15.90
C ASN A 167 -4.96 -7.18 14.64
N ILE A 168 -5.69 -6.30 13.95
CA ILE A 168 -5.14 -5.53 12.84
C ILE A 168 -4.12 -4.54 13.41
N PRO A 169 -2.85 -4.57 12.97
CA PRO A 169 -1.86 -3.63 13.45
C PRO A 169 -2.20 -2.21 12.96
N LEU A 170 -2.07 -1.21 13.84
CA LEU A 170 -2.40 0.18 13.48
C LEU A 170 -1.50 0.72 12.37
N GLU A 171 -0.30 0.18 12.23
CA GLU A 171 0.64 0.50 11.15
C GLU A 171 0.10 0.12 9.75
N ALA A 172 -0.88 -0.80 9.66
CA ALA A 172 -1.54 -1.13 8.40
C ALA A 172 -2.32 0.06 7.81
N TYR A 173 -2.61 1.07 8.62
CA TYR A 173 -3.28 2.30 8.19
C TYR A 173 -2.31 3.42 7.78
N ASP A 174 -1.01 3.24 7.93
CA ASP A 174 0.01 4.25 7.57
C ASP A 174 0.15 4.44 6.05
N TYR A 175 -0.19 3.41 5.25
CA TYR A 175 -0.18 3.52 3.80
C TYR A 175 -1.45 4.21 3.31
N VAL A 176 -1.35 5.52 3.10
CA VAL A 176 -2.47 6.39 2.74
C VAL A 176 -2.39 6.82 1.28
N VAL A 177 -3.48 6.62 0.54
CA VAL A 177 -3.68 7.08 -0.84
C VAL A 177 -4.94 7.93 -0.90
N ASN A 178 -4.83 9.15 -1.39
CA ASN A 178 -5.95 10.09 -1.50
C ASN A 178 -6.74 10.27 -0.19
N GLY A 179 -6.02 10.34 0.94
CA GLY A 179 -6.59 10.65 2.25
C GLY A 179 -7.16 9.46 3.03
N LYS A 180 -7.10 8.25 2.49
CA LYS A 180 -7.55 7.03 3.18
C LYS A 180 -6.50 5.92 3.06
N SER A 181 -6.44 5.05 4.07
CA SER A 181 -5.63 3.84 3.99
C SER A 181 -6.21 2.83 2.98
N ALA A 182 -5.39 1.87 2.54
CA ALA A 182 -5.84 0.81 1.65
C ALA A 182 -7.03 0.03 2.24
N ILE A 183 -6.98 -0.29 3.53
CA ILE A 183 -8.07 -0.97 4.24
C ILE A 183 -9.37 -0.13 4.19
N GLU A 184 -9.31 1.17 4.48
CA GLU A 184 -10.48 2.05 4.42
C GLU A 184 -11.06 2.17 3.01
N TRP A 185 -10.22 2.12 1.97
CA TRP A 185 -10.68 2.07 0.58
C TRP A 185 -11.43 0.77 0.28
N VAL A 186 -10.89 -0.39 0.69
CA VAL A 186 -11.56 -1.68 0.51
C VAL A 186 -12.91 -1.67 1.25
N MET A 187 -12.94 -1.26 2.51
CA MET A 187 -14.17 -1.19 3.31
C MET A 187 -15.24 -0.29 2.68
N GLU A 188 -14.84 0.81 2.05
CA GLU A 188 -15.77 1.73 1.40
C GLU A 188 -16.28 1.20 0.07
N ARG A 189 -15.41 0.54 -0.70
CA ARG A 189 -15.74 0.04 -2.04
C ARG A 189 -16.44 -1.30 -2.00
N TYR A 190 -16.06 -2.15 -1.06
CA TYR A 190 -16.67 -3.47 -0.87
C TYR A 190 -17.93 -3.35 -0.01
N ALA A 191 -18.96 -2.76 -0.58
CA ALA A 191 -20.25 -2.53 0.07
C ALA A 191 -21.37 -2.57 -0.97
N VAL A 192 -22.51 -3.12 -0.60
CA VAL A 192 -23.73 -3.09 -1.44
C VAL A 192 -24.28 -1.66 -1.45
N LYS A 193 -24.35 -1.04 -2.62
CA LYS A 193 -24.79 0.36 -2.78
C LYS A 193 -25.58 0.52 -4.05
N THR A 194 -26.68 1.27 -3.97
CA THR A 194 -27.41 1.74 -5.14
C THR A 194 -27.19 3.24 -5.32
N ASP A 195 -26.70 3.63 -6.50
CA ASP A 195 -26.56 5.04 -6.85
C ASP A 195 -27.96 5.68 -7.00
N PRO A 196 -28.27 6.75 -6.26
CA PRO A 196 -29.62 7.32 -6.24
C PRO A 196 -30.01 7.99 -7.56
N ALA A 197 -29.04 8.45 -8.35
CA ALA A 197 -29.33 9.14 -9.63
C ALA A 197 -29.48 8.15 -10.78
N SER A 198 -28.54 7.23 -10.95
CA SER A 198 -28.56 6.24 -12.04
C SER A 198 -29.36 4.98 -11.71
N ARG A 199 -29.64 4.73 -10.43
CA ARG A 199 -30.23 3.50 -9.88
C ARG A 199 -29.41 2.23 -10.16
N ILE A 200 -28.14 2.40 -10.51
CA ILE A 200 -27.22 1.27 -10.69
C ILE A 200 -26.86 0.74 -9.31
N GLU A 201 -27.08 -0.55 -9.11
CA GLU A 201 -26.61 -1.27 -7.93
C GLU A 201 -25.17 -1.72 -8.14
N SER A 202 -24.32 -1.43 -7.18
CA SER A 202 -22.96 -1.97 -7.06
C SER A 202 -22.98 -2.99 -5.95
N ASN A 203 -22.91 -4.28 -6.32
CA ASN A 203 -22.97 -5.40 -5.39
C ASN A 203 -21.70 -6.27 -5.54
N PRO A 204 -20.77 -6.22 -4.61
CA PRO A 204 -19.53 -7.01 -4.69
C PRO A 204 -19.80 -8.53 -4.63
N ASN A 205 -20.97 -8.94 -4.14
CA ASN A 205 -21.33 -10.36 -4.07
C ASN A 205 -21.61 -10.97 -5.46
N ASP A 206 -21.95 -10.16 -6.46
CA ASP A 206 -22.25 -10.66 -7.80
C ASP A 206 -21.00 -11.25 -8.46
N TRP A 207 -19.84 -10.66 -8.18
CA TRP A 207 -18.56 -11.17 -8.68
C TRP A 207 -18.25 -12.59 -8.14
N CYS A 208 -18.52 -12.84 -6.87
CA CYS A 208 -18.35 -14.18 -6.28
C CYS A 208 -19.28 -15.20 -6.92
N ARG A 209 -20.53 -14.81 -7.25
CA ARG A 209 -21.52 -15.70 -7.88
C ARG A 209 -21.20 -16.07 -9.32
N GLU A 210 -20.44 -15.22 -10.01
CA GLU A 210 -20.08 -15.46 -11.41
C GLU A 210 -18.83 -16.35 -11.56
N HIS A 211 -18.02 -16.53 -10.48
CA HIS A 211 -16.72 -17.19 -10.51
C HIS A 211 -16.62 -18.43 -9.61
N ASP A 212 -17.70 -18.82 -8.93
CA ASP A 212 -17.90 -20.10 -8.26
C ASP A 212 -18.57 -21.12 -9.22
#